data_a78089ded0cea9e4a78868c27447c488
#
_entry.id   a78089ded0cea9e4a78868c27447c488
#
_cell.length_a   1.000
_cell.length_b   1.000
_cell.length_c   1.000
_cell.angle_alpha   90.00
_cell.angle_beta   90.00
_cell.angle_gamma   90.00
#
_symmetry.space_group_name_H-M   'P 1'
#
loop_
_entity.id
_entity.type
_entity.pdbx_description
1 polymer ?
#
loop_
_entity_poly.entity_id
_entity_poly.type
_entity_poly.pdbx_seq_one_letter_code
_entity_poly.pdbx_strand_id
1 'polypeptide(L)'
;MGKLTEAKVRTIKATDKDQWLNDGDGLYLRIHKGGSKVWIIRRKRFGKTQIITLDPYPTMKLKQARLKAAEYQLKKDVSNTSVESLANKYLDEVVRKDFKRPHFAEGYFNQTIIPSIGTRKVRDVTRGELVALVQDYSKRGARTADALRSHLKKLFGYGVELGYIDSNPMNDVSRRVAGYKPVARERVLSEDEIKLLWDEPKDNARLCRFLLLTGLRISEAQQGHQDGDRWIVPADLSKNGRAHWVHLTDTAKAQLPFPACTPTNVQAWLRRWCDRHKIDPRFTPHDCRRTASTRMNDNGIQPFIVERVLNHTMEGVMAVYN
;
A
#
# COMPACT_ATOMS: atom_id res chain seq x y z
N MET A 1 9.36 -14.40 -37.53
CA MET A 1 10.17 -15.57 -37.97
C MET A 1 11.53 -15.10 -38.42
N GLY A 2 12.62 -15.72 -37.95
CA GLY A 2 14.00 -15.33 -38.35
C GLY A 2 14.26 -15.57 -39.82
N LYS A 3 15.03 -14.68 -40.44
CA LYS A 3 15.31 -14.70 -41.91
C LYS A 3 16.52 -15.55 -42.28
N LEU A 4 17.38 -15.90 -41.31
CA LEU A 4 18.58 -16.70 -41.51
C LEU A 4 18.33 -18.17 -41.18
N THR A 5 19.10 -19.06 -41.82
CA THR A 5 19.18 -20.47 -41.46
C THR A 5 20.60 -20.82 -41.04
N GLU A 6 20.78 -21.85 -40.20
CA GLU A 6 22.10 -22.28 -39.74
C GLU A 6 23.00 -22.64 -40.89
N ALA A 7 22.44 -23.28 -41.93
CA ALA A 7 23.17 -23.60 -43.18
C ALA A 7 23.70 -22.33 -43.86
N LYS A 8 22.84 -21.30 -44.01
CA LYS A 8 23.24 -20.00 -44.59
C LYS A 8 24.32 -19.32 -43.77
N VAL A 9 24.18 -19.29 -42.43
CA VAL A 9 25.17 -18.69 -41.52
C VAL A 9 26.54 -19.40 -41.69
N ARG A 10 26.53 -20.73 -41.82
CA ARG A 10 27.74 -21.53 -42.00
C ARG A 10 28.43 -21.26 -43.36
N THR A 11 27.68 -21.27 -44.46
CA THR A 11 28.22 -21.27 -45.83
C THR A 11 28.54 -19.89 -46.38
N ILE A 12 27.97 -18.82 -45.79
CA ILE A 12 28.18 -17.47 -46.30
C ILE A 12 29.64 -17.06 -46.22
N LYS A 13 30.18 -16.55 -47.33
CA LYS A 13 31.58 -16.10 -47.47
C LYS A 13 31.67 -14.59 -47.23
N ALA A 14 32.83 -14.16 -46.73
CA ALA A 14 33.16 -12.74 -46.62
C ALA A 14 33.31 -12.10 -48.00
N THR A 15 33.12 -10.81 -48.08
CA THR A 15 33.38 -9.96 -49.25
C THR A 15 34.42 -8.90 -48.86
N ASP A 16 34.81 -8.06 -49.82
CA ASP A 16 35.76 -6.97 -49.58
C ASP A 16 35.31 -5.92 -48.55
N LYS A 17 34.02 -5.97 -48.17
CA LYS A 17 33.42 -5.09 -47.16
C LYS A 17 32.69 -5.88 -46.08
N ASP A 18 32.59 -5.32 -44.91
CA ASP A 18 31.77 -5.86 -43.83
C ASP A 18 30.31 -5.99 -44.26
N GLN A 19 29.72 -7.16 -44.05
CA GLN A 19 28.32 -7.45 -44.40
C GLN A 19 27.48 -7.51 -43.12
N TRP A 20 26.24 -7.04 -43.20
CA TRP A 20 25.27 -7.09 -42.13
C TRP A 20 24.02 -7.81 -42.59
N LEU A 21 23.75 -8.97 -42.05
CA LEU A 21 22.58 -9.79 -42.37
C LEU A 21 21.56 -9.69 -41.23
N ASN A 22 20.39 -9.22 -41.56
CA ASN A 22 19.30 -9.10 -40.60
C ASN A 22 18.56 -10.43 -40.44
N ASP A 23 18.46 -10.94 -39.22
CA ASP A 23 17.67 -12.14 -38.90
C ASP A 23 16.24 -11.80 -38.43
N GLY A 24 15.97 -10.59 -38.01
CA GLY A 24 14.72 -10.14 -37.37
C GLY A 24 14.96 -9.75 -35.94
N ASP A 25 13.95 -9.09 -35.32
CA ASP A 25 13.93 -8.69 -33.92
C ASP A 25 15.20 -7.94 -33.43
N GLY A 26 15.84 -7.22 -34.35
CA GLY A 26 17.06 -6.47 -34.08
C GLY A 26 18.34 -7.33 -34.04
N LEU A 27 18.26 -8.63 -34.32
CA LEU A 27 19.42 -9.53 -34.44
C LEU A 27 20.04 -9.44 -35.82
N TYR A 28 21.35 -9.25 -35.86
CA TYR A 28 22.16 -9.20 -37.08
C TYR A 28 23.36 -10.13 -36.96
N LEU A 29 23.73 -10.75 -38.07
CA LEU A 29 25.04 -11.37 -38.23
C LEU A 29 25.94 -10.37 -38.96
N ARG A 30 27.01 -9.92 -38.33
CA ARG A 30 28.08 -9.15 -39.00
C ARG A 30 29.19 -10.10 -39.44
N ILE A 31 29.54 -10.00 -40.69
CA ILE A 31 30.65 -10.75 -41.29
C ILE A 31 31.70 -9.72 -41.64
N HIS A 32 32.86 -9.85 -41.03
CA HIS A 32 33.99 -8.97 -41.28
C HIS A 32 34.67 -9.38 -42.59
N LYS A 33 35.32 -8.43 -43.27
CA LYS A 33 36.11 -8.67 -44.48
C LYS A 33 37.14 -9.82 -44.35
N GLY A 34 37.63 -10.07 -43.13
CA GLY A 34 38.51 -11.17 -42.78
C GLY A 34 37.82 -12.51 -42.54
N GLY A 35 36.49 -12.62 -42.74
CA GLY A 35 35.74 -13.87 -42.67
C GLY A 35 35.17 -14.17 -41.26
N SER A 36 35.55 -13.45 -40.22
CA SER A 36 34.99 -13.65 -38.88
C SER A 36 33.52 -13.23 -38.85
N LYS A 37 32.70 -14.00 -38.13
CA LYS A 37 31.24 -13.79 -38.02
C LYS A 37 30.88 -13.53 -36.58
N VAL A 38 30.16 -12.44 -36.32
CA VAL A 38 29.79 -12.01 -34.97
C VAL A 38 28.30 -11.68 -34.92
N TRP A 39 27.63 -12.14 -33.87
CA TRP A 39 26.24 -11.79 -33.61
C TRP A 39 26.16 -10.42 -32.99
N ILE A 40 25.19 -9.63 -33.46
CA ILE A 40 25.00 -8.25 -33.02
C ILE A 40 23.50 -8.00 -32.80
N ILE A 41 23.16 -7.37 -31.67
CA ILE A 41 21.85 -6.79 -31.46
C ILE A 41 21.95 -5.30 -31.76
N ARG A 42 21.14 -4.83 -32.71
CA ARG A 42 21.02 -3.41 -33.05
C ARG A 42 19.66 -2.89 -32.59
N ARG A 43 19.67 -1.87 -31.76
CA ARG A 43 18.44 -1.24 -31.25
C ARG A 43 18.56 0.29 -31.23
N LYS A 44 17.42 1.00 -31.35
CA LYS A 44 17.36 2.44 -31.09
C LYS A 44 17.09 2.70 -29.62
N ARG A 45 17.90 3.52 -28.98
CA ARG A 45 17.71 3.99 -27.60
C ARG A 45 17.95 5.49 -27.54
N PHE A 46 16.96 6.28 -27.04
CA PHE A 46 17.04 7.74 -27.00
C PHE A 46 17.42 8.41 -28.34
N GLY A 47 16.82 7.95 -29.43
CA GLY A 47 17.14 8.47 -30.75
C GLY A 47 18.48 7.97 -31.35
N LYS A 48 19.36 7.39 -30.55
CA LYS A 48 20.67 6.85 -30.97
C LYS A 48 20.59 5.34 -31.20
N THR A 49 21.30 4.88 -32.22
CA THR A 49 21.47 3.44 -32.48
C THR A 49 22.50 2.86 -31.51
N GLN A 50 22.06 1.90 -30.69
CA GLN A 50 22.93 1.12 -29.81
C GLN A 50 23.23 -0.22 -30.45
N ILE A 51 24.51 -0.61 -30.47
CA ILE A 51 25.02 -1.88 -30.99
C ILE A 51 25.54 -2.68 -29.81
N ILE A 52 25.03 -3.91 -29.65
CA ILE A 52 25.48 -4.84 -28.60
C ILE A 52 26.08 -6.03 -29.31
N THR A 53 27.37 -6.24 -29.10
CA THR A 53 28.09 -7.39 -29.66
C THR A 53 27.89 -8.60 -28.77
N LEU A 54 27.50 -9.71 -29.38
CA LEU A 54 27.41 -11.02 -28.73
C LEU A 54 28.62 -11.86 -29.09
N ASP A 55 28.64 -13.13 -28.65
CA ASP A 55 29.73 -14.03 -28.98
C ASP A 55 29.78 -14.35 -30.48
N PRO A 56 30.98 -14.67 -31.03
CA PRO A 56 31.14 -14.97 -32.45
C PRO A 56 30.55 -16.33 -32.80
N TYR A 57 30.23 -16.50 -34.09
CA TYR A 57 29.96 -17.79 -34.68
C TYR A 57 31.31 -18.48 -35.06
N PRO A 58 31.50 -19.79 -34.76
CA PRO A 58 30.52 -20.79 -34.37
C PRO A 58 30.35 -20.98 -32.84
N THR A 59 31.04 -20.21 -32.00
CA THR A 59 30.94 -20.32 -30.53
C THR A 59 29.48 -20.16 -30.09
N MET A 60 28.77 -19.19 -30.65
CA MET A 60 27.33 -19.02 -30.48
C MET A 60 26.62 -19.40 -31.80
N LYS A 61 25.73 -20.40 -31.73
CA LYS A 61 24.88 -20.81 -32.85
C LYS A 61 23.67 -19.91 -33.00
N LEU A 62 23.03 -19.90 -34.17
CA LEU A 62 21.85 -19.06 -34.46
C LEU A 62 20.73 -19.19 -33.42
N LYS A 63 20.42 -20.41 -32.95
CA LYS A 63 19.41 -20.65 -31.95
C LYS A 63 19.72 -19.92 -30.63
N GLN A 64 20.94 -19.93 -30.17
CA GLN A 64 21.41 -19.26 -28.97
C GLN A 64 21.40 -17.73 -29.15
N ALA A 65 21.81 -17.24 -30.32
CA ALA A 65 21.75 -15.81 -30.63
C ALA A 65 20.31 -15.28 -30.62
N ARG A 66 19.36 -16.04 -31.16
CA ARG A 66 17.92 -15.71 -31.12
C ARG A 66 17.38 -15.68 -29.68
N LEU A 67 17.74 -16.64 -28.83
CA LEU A 67 17.35 -16.63 -27.42
C LEU A 67 17.87 -15.39 -26.70
N LYS A 68 19.16 -15.06 -26.88
CA LYS A 68 19.71 -13.82 -26.31
C LYS A 68 19.03 -12.56 -26.87
N ALA A 69 18.74 -12.52 -28.17
CA ALA A 69 18.00 -11.39 -28.74
C ALA A 69 16.58 -11.24 -28.14
N ALA A 70 15.87 -12.37 -27.95
CA ALA A 70 14.56 -12.38 -27.29
C ALA A 70 14.65 -11.89 -25.84
N GLU A 71 15.64 -12.31 -25.06
CA GLU A 71 15.90 -11.79 -23.71
C GLU A 71 16.11 -10.27 -23.70
N TYR A 72 16.87 -9.76 -24.66
CA TYR A 72 17.08 -8.32 -24.81
C TYR A 72 15.81 -7.57 -25.24
N GLN A 73 14.92 -8.20 -26.01
CA GLN A 73 13.61 -7.63 -26.37
C GLN A 73 12.66 -7.62 -25.16
N LEU A 74 12.60 -8.71 -24.40
CA LEU A 74 11.82 -8.77 -23.15
C LEU A 74 12.26 -7.66 -22.17
N LYS A 75 13.59 -7.48 -21.99
CA LYS A 75 14.13 -6.36 -21.21
C LYS A 75 13.76 -4.98 -21.78
N LYS A 76 13.51 -4.87 -23.10
CA LYS A 76 13.07 -3.62 -23.74
C LYS A 76 11.61 -3.32 -23.45
N ASP A 77 10.73 -4.32 -23.49
CA ASP A 77 9.30 -4.14 -23.22
C ASP A 77 9.09 -3.77 -21.75
N VAL A 78 9.76 -4.45 -20.84
CA VAL A 78 9.82 -4.10 -19.41
C VAL A 78 10.30 -2.65 -19.20
N SER A 79 11.32 -2.22 -19.97
CA SER A 79 11.90 -0.87 -19.83
C SER A 79 11.01 0.27 -20.37
N ASN A 80 9.94 -0.04 -21.09
CA ASN A 80 9.00 0.94 -21.66
C ASN A 80 7.67 1.02 -20.92
N THR A 81 7.49 0.25 -19.85
CA THR A 81 6.25 0.24 -19.06
C THR A 81 5.95 1.64 -18.52
N SER A 82 4.73 2.12 -18.74
CA SER A 82 4.24 3.37 -18.16
C SER A 82 3.88 3.20 -16.69
N VAL A 83 3.87 4.29 -15.94
CA VAL A 83 3.40 4.29 -14.54
C VAL A 83 1.93 3.87 -14.47
N GLU A 84 1.09 4.27 -15.43
CA GLU A 84 -0.31 3.84 -15.51
C GLU A 84 -0.44 2.33 -15.65
N SER A 85 0.35 1.71 -16.56
CA SER A 85 0.36 0.26 -16.74
C SER A 85 0.80 -0.47 -15.46
N LEU A 86 1.85 0.01 -14.79
CA LEU A 86 2.31 -0.52 -13.51
C LEU A 86 1.24 -0.33 -12.42
N ALA A 87 0.60 0.84 -12.36
CA ALA A 87 -0.42 1.16 -11.37
C ALA A 87 -1.65 0.25 -11.51
N ASN A 88 -2.16 0.07 -12.74
CA ASN A 88 -3.28 -0.81 -13.01
C ASN A 88 -2.96 -2.26 -12.62
N LYS A 89 -1.79 -2.74 -12.99
CA LYS A 89 -1.33 -4.09 -12.60
C LYS A 89 -1.22 -4.23 -11.08
N TYR A 90 -0.67 -3.23 -10.38
CA TYR A 90 -0.58 -3.22 -8.92
C TYR A 90 -1.96 -3.21 -8.25
N LEU A 91 -2.90 -2.43 -8.79
CA LEU A 91 -4.29 -2.42 -8.32
C LEU A 91 -4.94 -3.79 -8.45
N ASP A 92 -4.77 -4.45 -9.60
CA ASP A 92 -5.40 -5.75 -9.87
C ASP A 92 -4.77 -6.91 -9.08
N GLU A 93 -3.45 -6.95 -9.01
CA GLU A 93 -2.73 -8.10 -8.48
C GLU A 93 -2.50 -8.02 -6.95
N VAL A 94 -2.44 -6.80 -6.39
CA VAL A 94 -2.12 -6.59 -4.98
C VAL A 94 -3.25 -5.89 -4.23
N VAL A 95 -3.67 -4.70 -4.68
CA VAL A 95 -4.58 -3.87 -3.88
C VAL A 95 -5.95 -4.52 -3.74
N ARG A 96 -6.54 -5.00 -4.84
CA ARG A 96 -7.88 -5.63 -4.83
C ARG A 96 -7.91 -6.99 -4.15
N LYS A 97 -6.79 -7.70 -4.12
CA LYS A 97 -6.70 -9.02 -3.47
C LYS A 97 -6.40 -8.94 -1.99
N ASP A 98 -5.44 -8.09 -1.60
CA ASP A 98 -4.85 -8.14 -0.27
C ASP A 98 -5.37 -7.05 0.68
N PHE A 99 -5.93 -5.95 0.14
CA PHE A 99 -6.34 -4.84 0.99
C PHE A 99 -7.80 -5.02 1.46
N LYS A 100 -8.02 -4.94 2.77
CA LYS A 100 -9.38 -4.98 3.34
C LYS A 100 -10.32 -3.88 2.79
N ARG A 101 -9.77 -2.75 2.32
CA ARG A 101 -10.52 -1.60 1.78
C ARG A 101 -9.81 -1.03 0.55
N PRO A 102 -9.85 -1.72 -0.59
CA PRO A 102 -9.11 -1.34 -1.79
C PRO A 102 -9.50 0.05 -2.33
N HIS A 103 -10.77 0.45 -2.22
CA HIS A 103 -11.28 1.73 -2.73
C HIS A 103 -10.54 2.97 -2.19
N PHE A 104 -10.01 2.92 -0.96
CA PHE A 104 -9.19 4.03 -0.45
C PHE A 104 -7.87 4.16 -1.20
N ALA A 105 -7.21 3.06 -1.48
CA ALA A 105 -5.99 3.07 -2.27
C ALA A 105 -6.30 3.47 -3.72
N GLU A 106 -7.32 2.87 -4.35
CA GLU A 106 -7.77 3.19 -5.70
C GLU A 106 -8.02 4.70 -5.89
N GLY A 107 -8.57 5.37 -4.87
CA GLY A 107 -8.76 6.81 -4.89
C GLY A 107 -7.45 7.58 -5.12
N TYR A 108 -6.36 7.21 -4.44
CA TYR A 108 -5.04 7.84 -4.67
C TYR A 108 -4.49 7.56 -6.06
N PHE A 109 -4.65 6.33 -6.55
CA PHE A 109 -4.17 5.96 -7.88
C PHE A 109 -4.95 6.66 -8.98
N ASN A 110 -6.27 6.59 -8.98
CA ASN A 110 -7.13 7.08 -10.05
C ASN A 110 -7.26 8.60 -10.06
N GLN A 111 -7.24 9.25 -8.90
CA GLN A 111 -7.45 10.69 -8.78
C GLN A 111 -6.15 11.51 -8.73
N THR A 112 -5.01 10.86 -8.47
CA THR A 112 -3.75 11.58 -8.26
C THR A 112 -2.58 10.97 -9.02
N ILE A 113 -2.22 9.71 -8.77
CA ILE A 113 -0.99 9.14 -9.31
C ILE A 113 -1.06 9.01 -10.84
N ILE A 114 -2.09 8.34 -11.35
CA ILE A 114 -2.27 8.13 -12.79
C ILE A 114 -2.43 9.46 -13.55
N PRO A 115 -3.29 10.41 -13.11
CA PRO A 115 -3.39 11.69 -13.79
C PRO A 115 -2.10 12.52 -13.79
N SER A 116 -1.29 12.42 -12.73
CA SER A 116 -0.08 13.26 -12.60
C SER A 116 1.13 12.70 -13.35
N ILE A 117 1.35 11.38 -13.28
CA ILE A 117 2.58 10.75 -13.80
C ILE A 117 2.31 9.48 -14.63
N GLY A 118 1.06 9.11 -14.90
CA GLY A 118 0.68 7.85 -15.55
C GLY A 118 1.32 7.63 -16.92
N THR A 119 1.45 8.69 -17.73
CA THR A 119 2.06 8.65 -19.06
C THR A 119 3.59 8.51 -19.03
N ARG A 120 4.22 8.77 -17.87
CA ARG A 120 5.67 8.65 -17.72
C ARG A 120 6.08 7.18 -17.73
N LYS A 121 7.26 6.88 -18.24
CA LYS A 121 7.87 5.54 -18.09
C LYS A 121 8.36 5.37 -16.67
N VAL A 122 8.09 4.21 -16.07
CA VAL A 122 8.45 3.91 -14.68
C VAL A 122 9.91 4.23 -14.39
N ARG A 123 10.81 3.86 -15.29
CA ARG A 123 12.27 4.08 -15.16
C ARG A 123 12.73 5.52 -15.27
N ASP A 124 11.92 6.39 -15.89
CA ASP A 124 12.26 7.80 -16.14
C ASP A 124 11.69 8.73 -15.06
N VAL A 125 10.93 8.18 -14.11
CA VAL A 125 10.40 8.93 -12.98
C VAL A 125 11.48 9.14 -11.94
N THR A 126 11.71 10.39 -11.61
CA THR A 126 12.75 10.78 -10.64
C THR A 126 12.20 10.94 -9.22
N ARG A 127 13.08 10.82 -8.23
CA ARG A 127 12.73 11.14 -6.83
C ARG A 127 12.20 12.57 -6.70
N GLY A 128 12.81 13.52 -7.40
CA GLY A 128 12.41 14.93 -7.34
C GLY A 128 10.95 15.14 -7.79
N GLU A 129 10.52 14.50 -8.88
CA GLU A 129 9.13 14.57 -9.36
C GLU A 129 8.15 13.99 -8.33
N LEU A 130 8.48 12.85 -7.72
CA LEU A 130 7.63 12.22 -6.71
C LEU A 130 7.54 13.04 -5.42
N VAL A 131 8.65 13.62 -4.99
CA VAL A 131 8.71 14.53 -3.85
C VAL A 131 7.85 15.76 -4.11
N ALA A 132 7.97 16.39 -5.29
CA ALA A 132 7.15 17.54 -5.68
C ALA A 132 5.65 17.21 -5.68
N LEU A 133 5.28 16.02 -6.20
CA LEU A 133 3.88 15.55 -6.18
C LEU A 133 3.34 15.41 -4.75
N VAL A 134 4.13 14.83 -3.83
CA VAL A 134 3.74 14.68 -2.41
C VAL A 134 3.62 16.06 -1.73
N GLN A 135 4.55 16.97 -2.00
CA GLN A 135 4.52 18.34 -1.45
C GLN A 135 3.33 19.14 -1.95
N ASP A 136 3.03 19.08 -3.24
CA ASP A 136 1.82 19.73 -3.78
C ASP A 136 0.54 19.16 -3.15
N TYR A 137 0.48 17.85 -3.00
CA TYR A 137 -0.66 17.19 -2.37
C TYR A 137 -0.81 17.53 -0.88
N SER A 138 0.26 17.97 -0.19
CA SER A 138 0.22 18.36 1.23
C SER A 138 -0.69 19.56 1.51
N LYS A 139 -0.99 20.37 0.48
CA LYS A 139 -2.01 21.43 0.53
C LYS A 139 -3.40 20.92 0.92
N ARG A 140 -3.69 19.63 0.66
CA ARG A 140 -4.93 18.94 1.06
C ARG A 140 -4.88 18.39 2.49
N GLY A 141 -3.69 18.35 3.09
CA GLY A 141 -3.44 17.88 4.45
C GLY A 141 -2.22 16.96 4.54
N ALA A 142 -1.39 17.18 5.55
CA ALA A 142 -0.12 16.45 5.71
C ALA A 142 -0.30 14.93 5.86
N ARG A 143 -1.35 14.47 6.56
CA ARG A 143 -1.64 13.04 6.73
C ARG A 143 -2.02 12.35 5.42
N THR A 144 -2.83 13.01 4.59
CA THR A 144 -3.23 12.48 3.27
C THR A 144 -2.04 12.45 2.31
N ALA A 145 -1.15 13.44 2.39
CA ALA A 145 0.09 13.47 1.64
C ALA A 145 1.06 12.34 2.07
N ASP A 146 1.15 12.02 3.37
CA ASP A 146 1.94 10.86 3.83
C ASP A 146 1.34 9.53 3.34
N ALA A 147 0.02 9.43 3.25
CA ALA A 147 -0.62 8.27 2.64
C ALA A 147 -0.28 8.15 1.14
N LEU A 148 -0.34 9.26 0.38
CA LEU A 148 0.10 9.29 -1.02
C LEU A 148 1.57 8.85 -1.15
N ARG A 149 2.48 9.40 -0.33
CA ARG A 149 3.90 8.99 -0.27
C ARG A 149 4.03 7.49 -0.05
N SER A 150 3.24 6.93 0.87
CA SER A 150 3.24 5.49 1.17
C SER A 150 2.76 4.65 -0.03
N HIS A 151 1.72 5.09 -0.75
CA HIS A 151 1.24 4.42 -1.96
C HIS A 151 2.27 4.48 -3.09
N LEU A 152 2.91 5.63 -3.31
CA LEU A 152 4.01 5.77 -4.28
C LEU A 152 5.17 4.83 -3.93
N LYS A 153 5.59 4.77 -2.65
CA LYS A 153 6.64 3.86 -2.22
C LYS A 153 6.30 2.39 -2.52
N LYS A 154 5.07 1.96 -2.27
CA LYS A 154 4.62 0.60 -2.56
C LYS A 154 4.55 0.33 -4.06
N LEU A 155 4.02 1.26 -4.85
CA LEU A 155 3.94 1.12 -6.31
C LEU A 155 5.31 0.92 -6.95
N PHE A 156 6.27 1.81 -6.63
CA PHE A 156 7.63 1.70 -7.18
C PHE A 156 8.41 0.52 -6.58
N GLY A 157 8.09 0.08 -5.35
CA GLY A 157 8.57 -1.18 -4.79
C GLY A 157 8.15 -2.38 -5.63
N TYR A 158 6.87 -2.44 -5.99
CA TYR A 158 6.33 -3.46 -6.89
C TYR A 158 6.99 -3.39 -8.29
N GLY A 159 7.31 -2.18 -8.78
CA GLY A 159 8.09 -2.00 -9.99
C GLY A 159 9.51 -2.61 -9.93
N VAL A 160 10.14 -2.59 -8.74
CA VAL A 160 11.43 -3.28 -8.51
C VAL A 160 11.25 -4.79 -8.49
N GLU A 161 10.22 -5.32 -7.82
CA GLU A 161 9.90 -6.76 -7.78
C GLU A 161 9.68 -7.33 -9.18
N LEU A 162 9.03 -6.57 -10.07
CA LEU A 162 8.81 -6.96 -11.46
C LEU A 162 10.03 -6.71 -12.37
N GLY A 163 11.13 -6.14 -11.87
CA GLY A 163 12.32 -5.82 -12.65
C GLY A 163 12.13 -4.67 -13.65
N TYR A 164 11.13 -3.79 -13.43
CA TYR A 164 10.90 -2.62 -14.31
C TYR A 164 11.89 -1.49 -14.03
N ILE A 165 12.39 -1.41 -12.78
CA ILE A 165 13.43 -0.50 -12.32
C ILE A 165 14.35 -1.23 -11.35
N ASP A 166 15.60 -0.80 -11.27
CA ASP A 166 16.61 -1.41 -10.40
C ASP A 166 16.49 -0.97 -8.95
N SER A 167 15.93 0.21 -8.70
CA SER A 167 15.77 0.79 -7.36
C SER A 167 14.51 1.63 -7.25
N ASN A 168 13.94 1.64 -6.07
CA ASN A 168 12.74 2.41 -5.78
C ASN A 168 13.10 3.87 -5.45
N PRO A 169 12.66 4.86 -6.25
CA PRO A 169 12.98 6.27 -6.02
C PRO A 169 12.40 6.82 -4.71
N MET A 170 11.45 6.12 -4.07
CA MET A 170 10.82 6.54 -2.82
C MET A 170 11.44 5.91 -1.56
N ASN A 171 12.50 5.10 -1.66
CA ASN A 171 13.04 4.37 -0.50
C ASN A 171 13.41 5.28 0.67
N ASP A 172 14.15 6.36 0.43
CA ASP A 172 14.66 7.26 1.47
C ASP A 172 13.81 8.53 1.63
N VAL A 173 12.61 8.55 1.04
CA VAL A 173 11.69 9.69 1.16
C VAL A 173 10.94 9.62 2.47
N SER A 174 11.32 10.45 3.44
CA SER A 174 10.75 10.49 4.77
C SER A 174 9.37 11.18 4.80
N ARG A 175 8.63 10.99 5.90
CA ARG A 175 7.33 11.66 6.16
C ARG A 175 7.43 13.18 6.22
N ARG A 176 8.63 13.73 6.47
CA ARG A 176 8.87 15.19 6.50
C ARG A 176 8.51 15.85 5.18
N VAL A 177 8.67 15.14 4.05
CA VAL A 177 8.30 15.65 2.72
C VAL A 177 6.81 15.96 2.62
N ALA A 178 5.96 15.17 3.29
CA ALA A 178 4.52 15.42 3.38
C ALA A 178 4.14 16.47 4.44
N GLY A 179 5.10 17.01 5.18
CA GLY A 179 4.83 17.86 6.35
C GLY A 179 4.16 17.11 7.51
N TYR A 180 4.11 15.77 7.46
CA TYR A 180 3.41 14.97 8.45
C TYR A 180 4.31 14.60 9.62
N LYS A 181 3.94 15.10 10.79
CA LYS A 181 4.52 14.73 12.08
C LYS A 181 3.44 13.99 12.87
N PRO A 182 3.57 12.66 13.05
CA PRO A 182 2.60 11.93 13.87
C PRO A 182 2.68 12.42 15.30
N VAL A 183 1.54 12.86 15.84
CA VAL A 183 1.38 13.21 17.25
C VAL A 183 0.47 12.16 17.86
N ALA A 184 0.94 11.51 18.90
CA ALA A 184 0.12 10.60 19.69
C ALA A 184 -1.01 11.42 20.33
N ARG A 185 -2.22 10.92 20.18
CA ARG A 185 -3.38 11.55 20.84
C ARG A 185 -3.53 10.94 22.24
N GLU A 186 -3.52 11.76 23.27
CA GLU A 186 -3.58 11.33 24.68
C GLU A 186 -4.88 11.73 25.36
N ARG A 187 -5.90 12.06 24.58
CA ARG A 187 -7.20 12.56 25.07
C ARG A 187 -7.94 11.49 25.89
N VAL A 188 -8.21 11.79 27.14
CA VAL A 188 -9.05 11.04 28.08
C VAL A 188 -10.22 11.94 28.48
N LEU A 189 -11.43 11.41 28.62
CA LEU A 189 -12.61 12.15 29.02
C LEU A 189 -12.54 12.48 30.52
N SER A 190 -12.89 13.71 30.86
CA SER A 190 -13.07 14.11 32.25
C SER A 190 -14.36 13.53 32.85
N GLU A 191 -14.50 13.60 34.15
CA GLU A 191 -15.73 13.16 34.83
C GLU A 191 -16.96 13.97 34.41
N ASP A 192 -16.81 15.28 34.24
CA ASP A 192 -17.89 16.14 33.79
C ASP A 192 -18.32 15.84 32.36
N GLU A 193 -17.37 15.54 31.46
CA GLU A 193 -17.67 15.12 30.10
C GLU A 193 -18.38 13.76 30.07
N ILE A 194 -18.00 12.83 30.95
CA ILE A 194 -18.69 11.55 31.12
C ILE A 194 -20.10 11.78 31.63
N LYS A 195 -20.33 12.63 32.66
CA LYS A 195 -21.66 12.98 33.16
C LYS A 195 -22.54 13.57 32.06
N LEU A 196 -22.05 14.58 31.33
CA LEU A 196 -22.76 15.15 30.18
C LEU A 196 -23.16 14.10 29.15
N LEU A 197 -22.26 13.15 28.87
CA LEU A 197 -22.56 12.07 27.94
C LEU A 197 -23.61 11.09 28.50
N TRP A 198 -23.65 10.93 29.84
CA TRP A 198 -24.65 10.09 30.51
C TRP A 198 -26.05 10.69 30.46
N ASP A 199 -26.14 12.01 30.55
CA ASP A 199 -27.40 12.77 30.53
C ASP A 199 -27.93 12.97 29.10
N GLU A 200 -27.13 12.69 28.06
CA GLU A 200 -27.56 12.83 26.66
C GLU A 200 -28.50 11.68 26.27
N PRO A 201 -29.78 11.96 25.90
CA PRO A 201 -30.78 10.93 25.61
C PRO A 201 -30.60 10.28 24.24
N LYS A 202 -29.76 10.85 23.34
CA LYS A 202 -29.62 10.37 21.98
C LYS A 202 -28.97 8.98 21.92
N ASP A 203 -29.44 8.16 21.01
CA ASP A 203 -28.93 6.79 20.82
C ASP A 203 -27.42 6.72 20.50
N ASN A 204 -26.87 7.72 19.80
CA ASN A 204 -25.43 7.79 19.58
C ASN A 204 -24.63 7.95 20.88
N ALA A 205 -25.19 8.57 21.93
CA ALA A 205 -24.57 8.64 23.23
C ALA A 205 -24.54 7.26 23.90
N ARG A 206 -25.60 6.44 23.73
CA ARG A 206 -25.64 5.06 24.23
C ARG A 206 -24.45 4.25 23.68
N LEU A 207 -24.16 4.37 22.38
CA LEU A 207 -22.98 3.71 21.80
C LEU A 207 -21.67 4.22 22.42
N CYS A 208 -21.52 5.54 22.63
CA CYS A 208 -20.33 6.09 23.27
C CYS A 208 -20.18 5.61 24.73
N ARG A 209 -21.29 5.55 25.48
CA ARG A 209 -21.31 4.96 26.83
C ARG A 209 -20.93 3.49 26.84
N PHE A 210 -21.44 2.73 25.88
CA PHE A 210 -21.08 1.32 25.69
C PHE A 210 -19.58 1.14 25.43
N LEU A 211 -18.98 2.01 24.61
CA LEU A 211 -17.53 2.00 24.37
C LEU A 211 -16.72 2.34 25.63
N LEU A 212 -17.21 3.25 26.47
CA LEU A 212 -16.60 3.56 27.77
C LEU A 212 -16.64 2.37 28.73
N LEU A 213 -17.76 1.64 28.76
CA LEU A 213 -17.98 0.52 29.67
C LEU A 213 -17.26 -0.76 29.25
N THR A 214 -17.06 -0.95 27.94
CA THR A 214 -16.52 -2.21 27.38
C THR A 214 -15.10 -2.08 26.86
N GLY A 215 -14.63 -0.88 26.57
CA GLY A 215 -13.35 -0.66 25.91
C GLY A 215 -13.27 -1.15 24.45
N LEU A 216 -14.37 -1.55 23.84
CA LEU A 216 -14.41 -2.04 22.46
C LEU A 216 -14.08 -0.95 21.43
N ARG A 217 -13.64 -1.36 20.24
CA ARG A 217 -13.60 -0.46 19.08
C ARG A 217 -15.02 -0.24 18.56
N ILE A 218 -15.28 0.94 17.97
CA ILE A 218 -16.62 1.27 17.46
C ILE A 218 -17.15 0.23 16.47
N SER A 219 -16.31 -0.32 15.58
CA SER A 219 -16.70 -1.38 14.65
C SER A 219 -17.02 -2.69 15.36
N GLU A 220 -16.28 -3.03 16.40
CA GLU A 220 -16.50 -4.22 17.22
C GLU A 220 -17.82 -4.12 18.02
N ALA A 221 -18.11 -2.93 18.54
CA ALA A 221 -19.39 -2.66 19.22
C ALA A 221 -20.60 -2.69 18.27
N GLN A 222 -20.44 -2.22 17.02
CA GLN A 222 -21.55 -2.17 16.05
C GLN A 222 -21.81 -3.47 15.32
N GLN A 223 -20.84 -4.34 15.20
CA GLN A 223 -20.92 -5.57 14.39
C GLN A 223 -20.88 -6.86 15.24
N GLY A 224 -20.52 -6.76 16.50
CA GLY A 224 -20.64 -7.85 17.45
C GLY A 224 -22.10 -8.12 17.83
N HIS A 225 -22.32 -9.13 18.65
CA HIS A 225 -23.65 -9.50 19.14
C HIS A 225 -23.58 -9.90 20.63
N GLN A 226 -24.72 -9.75 21.30
CA GLN A 226 -24.87 -10.21 22.68
C GLN A 226 -25.15 -11.70 22.74
N ASP A 227 -24.46 -12.39 23.62
CA ASP A 227 -24.73 -13.77 24.03
C ASP A 227 -24.68 -13.86 25.56
N GLY A 228 -25.84 -13.93 26.18
CA GLY A 228 -26.00 -13.83 27.64
C GLY A 228 -25.37 -12.57 28.20
N ASP A 229 -24.38 -12.74 29.07
CA ASP A 229 -23.62 -11.66 29.71
C ASP A 229 -22.33 -11.30 28.94
N ARG A 230 -22.24 -11.67 27.68
CA ARG A 230 -21.07 -11.41 26.84
C ARG A 230 -21.42 -10.65 25.60
N TRP A 231 -20.51 -9.77 25.18
CA TRP A 231 -20.49 -9.20 23.84
C TRP A 231 -19.43 -9.94 23.02
N ILE A 232 -19.88 -10.64 21.99
CA ILE A 232 -19.01 -11.47 21.16
C ILE A 232 -18.58 -10.68 19.91
N VAL A 233 -17.29 -10.63 19.65
CA VAL A 233 -16.67 -10.08 18.44
C VAL A 233 -16.04 -11.23 17.67
N PRO A 234 -16.65 -11.68 16.55
CA PRO A 234 -16.07 -12.71 15.69
C PRO A 234 -14.68 -12.36 15.16
N ALA A 235 -13.91 -13.37 14.79
CA ALA A 235 -12.52 -13.20 14.35
C ALA A 235 -12.37 -12.34 13.10
N ASP A 236 -13.28 -12.47 12.14
CA ASP A 236 -13.33 -11.70 10.89
C ASP A 236 -13.61 -10.20 11.10
N LEU A 237 -14.31 -9.86 12.16
CA LEU A 237 -14.61 -8.48 12.55
C LEU A 237 -13.48 -7.85 13.40
N SER A 238 -12.65 -8.67 14.01
CA SER A 238 -11.54 -8.21 14.83
C SER A 238 -10.35 -7.74 13.98
N LYS A 239 -9.69 -6.66 14.42
CA LYS A 239 -8.52 -6.11 13.71
C LYS A 239 -7.36 -7.08 13.63
N ASN A 240 -7.18 -7.93 14.66
CA ASN A 240 -6.08 -8.89 14.77
C ASN A 240 -6.44 -10.30 14.29
N GLY A 241 -7.68 -10.50 13.75
CA GLY A 241 -8.15 -11.79 13.24
C GLY A 241 -8.43 -12.84 14.33
N ARG A 242 -8.57 -12.42 15.61
CA ARG A 242 -8.91 -13.31 16.72
C ARG A 242 -10.29 -13.00 17.25
N ALA A 243 -11.10 -14.03 17.50
CA ALA A 243 -12.36 -13.86 18.20
C ALA A 243 -12.10 -13.27 19.60
N HIS A 244 -12.99 -12.40 20.03
CA HIS A 244 -12.88 -11.70 21.29
C HIS A 244 -14.26 -11.55 21.93
N TRP A 245 -14.30 -11.53 23.25
CA TRP A 245 -15.51 -11.23 23.99
C TRP A 245 -15.20 -10.35 25.20
N VAL A 246 -16.15 -9.56 25.61
CA VAL A 246 -16.11 -8.77 26.85
C VAL A 246 -17.35 -9.07 27.67
N HIS A 247 -17.20 -9.07 29.00
CA HIS A 247 -18.32 -9.22 29.93
C HIS A 247 -19.18 -7.94 29.91
N LEU A 248 -20.49 -8.11 29.89
CA LEU A 248 -21.46 -7.03 29.95
C LEU A 248 -22.01 -6.90 31.39
N THR A 249 -21.70 -5.80 32.02
CA THR A 249 -22.40 -5.39 33.23
C THR A 249 -23.84 -4.97 32.90
N ASP A 250 -24.73 -4.91 33.89
CA ASP A 250 -26.13 -4.47 33.66
C ASP A 250 -26.18 -3.05 33.10
N THR A 251 -25.28 -2.17 33.53
CA THR A 251 -25.14 -0.82 32.97
C THR A 251 -24.76 -0.86 31.50
N ALA A 252 -23.89 -1.79 31.06
CA ALA A 252 -23.54 -1.95 29.67
C ALA A 252 -24.70 -2.53 28.83
N LYS A 253 -25.41 -3.53 29.34
CA LYS A 253 -26.64 -4.07 28.73
C LYS A 253 -27.71 -3.02 28.54
N ALA A 254 -27.91 -2.11 29.51
CA ALA A 254 -28.85 -1.01 29.44
C ALA A 254 -28.56 -0.02 28.29
N GLN A 255 -27.37 -0.04 27.70
CA GLN A 255 -27.06 0.76 26.51
C GLN A 255 -27.55 0.12 25.20
N LEU A 256 -27.97 -1.12 25.22
CA LEU A 256 -28.47 -1.87 24.04
C LEU A 256 -29.98 -1.72 23.88
N PRO A 257 -30.52 -1.85 22.66
CA PRO A 257 -29.80 -1.78 21.39
C PRO A 257 -29.38 -0.34 21.08
N PHE A 258 -28.35 -0.15 20.30
CA PHE A 258 -28.04 1.15 19.69
C PHE A 258 -28.36 1.11 18.19
N PRO A 259 -28.63 2.28 17.55
CA PRO A 259 -29.09 2.33 16.17
C PRO A 259 -28.03 1.79 15.22
N ALA A 260 -28.49 1.19 14.14
CA ALA A 260 -27.63 0.88 13.02
C ALA A 260 -27.16 2.17 12.36
N CYS A 261 -25.92 2.56 12.62
CA CYS A 261 -25.31 3.75 12.04
C CYS A 261 -23.85 3.47 11.67
N THR A 262 -23.35 4.19 10.68
CA THR A 262 -21.93 4.05 10.30
C THR A 262 -21.02 4.71 11.34
N PRO A 263 -19.77 4.25 11.51
CA PRO A 263 -18.79 4.93 12.36
C PRO A 263 -18.62 6.42 12.01
N THR A 264 -18.75 6.76 10.72
CA THR A 264 -18.68 8.15 10.23
C THR A 264 -19.83 9.01 10.77
N ASN A 265 -21.05 8.46 10.81
CA ASN A 265 -22.22 9.17 11.35
C ASN A 265 -22.07 9.44 12.84
N VAL A 266 -21.57 8.46 13.60
CA VAL A 266 -21.28 8.65 15.03
C VAL A 266 -20.23 9.72 15.25
N GLN A 267 -19.14 9.72 14.48
CA GLN A 267 -18.11 10.75 14.55
C GLN A 267 -18.64 12.14 14.20
N ALA A 268 -19.48 12.25 13.17
CA ALA A 268 -20.11 13.51 12.78
C ALA A 268 -21.09 14.03 13.85
N TRP A 269 -21.86 13.13 14.45
CA TRP A 269 -22.73 13.47 15.58
C TRP A 269 -21.91 13.94 16.77
N LEU A 270 -20.90 13.19 17.18
CA LEU A 270 -20.06 13.48 18.34
C LEU A 270 -19.33 14.81 18.19
N ARG A 271 -18.84 15.14 16.98
CA ARG A 271 -18.25 16.45 16.70
C ARG A 271 -19.23 17.58 16.99
N ARG A 272 -20.48 17.50 16.46
CA ARG A 272 -21.53 18.52 16.72
C ARG A 272 -21.93 18.56 18.18
N TRP A 273 -21.94 17.43 18.84
CA TRP A 273 -22.25 17.33 20.28
C TRP A 273 -21.17 18.02 21.10
N CYS A 274 -19.89 17.75 20.85
CA CYS A 274 -18.78 18.44 21.53
C CYS A 274 -18.85 19.97 21.32
N ASP A 275 -19.16 20.41 20.09
CA ASP A 275 -19.28 21.84 19.79
C ASP A 275 -20.39 22.49 20.60
N ARG A 276 -21.55 21.85 20.70
CA ARG A 276 -22.70 22.33 21.50
C ARG A 276 -22.35 22.48 22.98
N HIS A 277 -21.61 21.54 23.51
CA HIS A 277 -21.21 21.52 24.94
C HIS A 277 -19.87 22.22 25.19
N LYS A 278 -19.30 22.90 24.17
CA LYS A 278 -18.03 23.64 24.27
C LYS A 278 -16.85 22.76 24.75
N ILE A 279 -16.86 21.50 24.37
CA ILE A 279 -15.78 20.53 24.71
C ILE A 279 -14.62 20.73 23.78
N ASP A 280 -13.48 21.18 24.29
CA ASP A 280 -12.24 21.38 23.56
C ASP A 280 -11.04 20.88 24.39
N PRO A 281 -10.18 20.02 23.84
CA PRO A 281 -10.27 19.43 22.50
C PRO A 281 -11.42 18.40 22.41
N ARG A 282 -12.11 18.38 21.27
CA ARG A 282 -13.17 17.39 20.99
C ARG A 282 -12.64 15.97 21.17
N PHE A 283 -13.47 15.07 21.66
CA PHE A 283 -13.12 13.66 21.71
C PHE A 283 -13.79 12.84 20.60
N THR A 284 -13.32 11.64 20.39
CA THR A 284 -13.76 10.68 19.37
C THR A 284 -14.20 9.38 20.03
N PRO A 285 -14.93 8.49 19.32
CA PRO A 285 -15.24 7.15 19.86
C PRO A 285 -14.00 6.35 20.31
N HIS A 286 -12.85 6.58 19.69
CA HIS A 286 -11.61 5.94 20.13
C HIS A 286 -11.09 6.49 21.47
N ASP A 287 -11.38 7.75 21.78
CA ASP A 287 -11.02 8.34 23.07
C ASP A 287 -11.89 7.79 24.20
N CYS A 288 -13.14 7.33 23.93
CA CYS A 288 -13.93 6.56 24.90
C CYS A 288 -13.20 5.27 25.31
N ARG A 289 -12.69 4.51 24.34
CA ARG A 289 -11.90 3.31 24.63
C ARG A 289 -10.60 3.63 25.36
N ARG A 290 -9.91 4.72 25.02
CA ARG A 290 -8.72 5.17 25.73
C ARG A 290 -9.06 5.54 27.17
N THR A 291 -10.17 6.22 27.40
CA THR A 291 -10.66 6.55 28.73
C THR A 291 -10.93 5.29 29.55
N ALA A 292 -11.57 4.27 28.96
CA ALA A 292 -11.76 2.97 29.61
C ALA A 292 -10.42 2.34 30.00
N SER A 293 -9.44 2.32 29.11
CA SER A 293 -8.10 1.80 29.37
C SER A 293 -7.40 2.54 30.51
N THR A 294 -7.38 3.87 30.46
CA THR A 294 -6.75 4.71 31.48
C THR A 294 -7.42 4.49 32.83
N ARG A 295 -8.76 4.50 32.89
CA ARG A 295 -9.51 4.29 34.14
C ARG A 295 -9.29 2.89 34.73
N MET A 296 -9.15 1.86 33.92
CA MET A 296 -8.78 0.52 34.41
C MET A 296 -7.39 0.54 35.08
N ASN A 297 -6.39 1.18 34.44
CA ASN A 297 -5.05 1.30 35.02
C ASN A 297 -5.07 2.15 36.31
N ASP A 298 -5.79 3.27 36.33
CA ASP A 298 -5.92 4.16 37.51
C ASP A 298 -6.57 3.44 38.70
N ASN A 299 -7.46 2.48 38.42
CA ASN A 299 -8.07 1.59 39.45
C ASN A 299 -7.22 0.36 39.78
N GLY A 300 -5.96 0.32 39.39
CA GLY A 300 -5.02 -0.73 39.78
C GLY A 300 -5.17 -2.03 38.99
N ILE A 301 -5.95 -2.08 37.90
CA ILE A 301 -6.02 -3.24 37.01
C ILE A 301 -4.66 -3.41 36.34
N GLN A 302 -4.10 -4.61 36.43
CA GLN A 302 -2.79 -4.88 35.87
C GLN A 302 -2.76 -4.66 34.34
N PRO A 303 -1.72 -4.04 33.78
CA PRO A 303 -1.67 -3.66 32.35
C PRO A 303 -1.94 -4.83 31.40
N PHE A 304 -1.47 -6.05 31.71
CA PHE A 304 -1.71 -7.20 30.85
C PHE A 304 -3.20 -7.61 30.78
N ILE A 305 -3.97 -7.38 31.85
CA ILE A 305 -5.43 -7.61 31.87
C ILE A 305 -6.10 -6.56 30.99
N VAL A 306 -5.70 -5.28 31.12
CA VAL A 306 -6.21 -4.20 30.28
C VAL A 306 -5.96 -4.48 28.81
N GLU A 307 -4.75 -4.91 28.44
CA GLU A 307 -4.41 -5.27 27.06
C GLU A 307 -5.27 -6.44 26.53
N ARG A 308 -5.60 -7.41 27.37
CA ARG A 308 -6.52 -8.51 27.02
C ARG A 308 -7.94 -7.99 26.82
N VAL A 309 -8.47 -7.19 27.70
CA VAL A 309 -9.80 -6.58 27.57
C VAL A 309 -9.90 -5.78 26.28
N LEU A 310 -8.82 -5.10 25.92
CA LEU A 310 -8.75 -4.32 24.69
C LEU A 310 -8.48 -5.17 23.42
N ASN A 311 -8.26 -6.47 23.53
CA ASN A 311 -7.87 -7.33 22.42
C ASN A 311 -6.65 -6.77 21.65
N HIS A 312 -5.62 -6.35 22.39
CA HIS A 312 -4.36 -5.97 21.81
C HIS A 312 -3.47 -7.19 21.61
N THR A 313 -2.66 -7.20 20.55
CA THR A 313 -1.64 -8.22 20.34
C THR A 313 -0.49 -7.91 21.27
N MET A 314 -0.18 -8.82 22.18
CA MET A 314 1.00 -8.70 23.04
C MET A 314 2.24 -9.09 22.24
N GLU A 315 3.34 -8.33 22.39
CA GLU A 315 4.62 -8.62 21.77
C GLU A 315 5.59 -9.26 22.78
N GLY A 316 6.58 -9.99 22.27
CA GLY A 316 7.63 -10.62 23.10
C GLY A 316 7.17 -11.87 23.84
N VAL A 317 7.79 -12.15 24.99
CA VAL A 317 7.59 -13.37 25.80
C VAL A 317 6.13 -13.54 26.23
N MET A 318 5.41 -12.46 26.46
CA MET A 318 3.99 -12.46 26.82
C MET A 318 3.07 -12.99 25.70
N ALA A 319 3.53 -12.98 24.44
CA ALA A 319 2.77 -13.52 23.31
C ALA A 319 2.73 -15.05 23.28
N VAL A 320 3.65 -15.71 23.97
CA VAL A 320 3.80 -17.18 23.97
C VAL A 320 2.83 -17.85 24.94
N TYR A 321 2.35 -17.14 25.96
CA TYR A 321 1.47 -17.67 27.00
C TYR A 321 -0.03 -17.32 26.80
N ASN A 322 -0.42 -16.98 25.57
CA ASN A 322 -1.82 -16.64 25.21
C ASN A 322 -2.38 -17.58 24.15
#